data_9cbc0a70f0c6748b27719bdd097b85dc
#
_entry.id   9cbc0a70f0c6748b27719bdd097b85dc
#
_cell.length_a   1.000
_cell.length_b   1.000
_cell.length_c   1.000
_cell.angle_alpha   90.00
_cell.angle_beta   90.00
_cell.angle_gamma   90.00
#
_symmetry.space_group_name_H-M   'P 1'
#
loop_
_entity.id
_entity.type
_entity.pdbx_description
1 polymer ?
#
loop_
_entity_poly.entity_id
_entity_poly.type
_entity_poly.pdbx_seq_one_letter_code
_entity_poly.pdbx_strand_id
1 'polypeptide(L)'
;MKPHTPAPVPVTNEVPAADPDMAAEAAPAPQFPVSPPGQADDDAAPLMADLPALADSDSELRQSLIGAMDQVPIDAFLVPQQIVRRFVATIDNLDAPSLPMRLRALRRIDGSFAVQPVTVADAADPQWQISASNPARYAGFVEAVQLADVERLVQLYRRYYPLFQ
;
A
#
# COMPACT_ATOMS: atom_id res chain seq x y z
N MET A 1 -24.23 -35.41 44.00
CA MET A 1 -23.03 -34.63 43.90
C MET A 1 -23.31 -33.57 42.80
N LYS A 2 -23.57 -32.30 43.20
CA LYS A 2 -23.91 -31.24 42.25
C LYS A 2 -22.62 -30.50 41.81
N PRO A 3 -22.39 -30.20 40.54
CA PRO A 3 -21.23 -29.44 40.12
C PRO A 3 -21.31 -27.99 40.62
N HIS A 4 -20.24 -27.53 41.21
CA HIS A 4 -20.07 -26.17 41.68
C HIS A 4 -19.60 -25.28 40.53
N THR A 5 -20.46 -24.32 40.14
CA THR A 5 -20.13 -23.29 39.14
C THR A 5 -19.42 -22.16 39.89
N PRO A 6 -18.19 -21.78 39.58
CA PRO A 6 -17.56 -20.63 40.19
C PRO A 6 -18.17 -19.32 39.69
N ALA A 7 -18.42 -18.38 40.61
CA ALA A 7 -18.95 -17.06 40.31
C ALA A 7 -17.92 -16.20 39.56
N PRO A 8 -18.35 -15.30 38.65
CA PRO A 8 -17.45 -14.41 37.95
C PRO A 8 -16.86 -13.36 38.90
N VAL A 9 -15.54 -13.22 38.90
CA VAL A 9 -14.80 -12.17 39.60
C VAL A 9 -15.00 -10.85 38.83
N PRO A 10 -15.35 -9.74 39.54
CA PRO A 10 -15.43 -8.43 38.87
C PRO A 10 -14.01 -7.96 38.49
N VAL A 11 -13.78 -7.75 37.24
CA VAL A 11 -12.57 -7.09 36.73
C VAL A 11 -12.78 -5.60 36.86
N THR A 12 -12.20 -5.00 37.89
CA THR A 12 -12.13 -3.55 38.01
C THR A 12 -11.10 -3.05 37.02
N ASN A 13 -11.57 -2.47 35.91
CA ASN A 13 -10.70 -1.81 34.92
C ASN A 13 -10.36 -0.42 35.49
N GLU A 14 -9.35 -0.37 36.35
CA GLU A 14 -8.75 0.88 36.79
C GLU A 14 -7.86 1.38 35.67
N VAL A 15 -8.36 2.35 34.89
CA VAL A 15 -7.57 3.09 33.89
C VAL A 15 -6.59 3.96 34.68
N PRO A 16 -5.28 3.79 34.52
CA PRO A 16 -4.32 4.69 35.16
C PRO A 16 -4.52 6.10 34.57
N ALA A 17 -4.67 7.08 35.48
CA ALA A 17 -4.71 8.48 35.08
C ALA A 17 -3.42 8.82 34.32
N ALA A 18 -3.56 9.34 33.12
CA ALA A 18 -2.44 9.80 32.31
C ALA A 18 -1.71 10.93 33.05
N ASP A 19 -0.42 10.73 33.29
CA ASP A 19 0.49 11.74 33.80
C ASP A 19 0.58 12.91 32.81
N PRO A 20 0.28 14.16 33.22
CA PRO A 20 0.28 15.32 32.30
C PRO A 20 1.67 15.78 31.89
N ASP A 21 2.74 15.10 32.29
CA ASP A 21 4.14 15.50 32.05
C ASP A 21 4.90 14.61 31.06
N MET A 22 4.19 13.74 30.31
CA MET A 22 4.75 13.14 29.11
C MET A 22 4.72 14.19 28.01
N ALA A 23 5.76 15.05 27.99
CA ALA A 23 6.07 15.85 26.82
C ALA A 23 5.98 14.95 25.59
N ALA A 24 5.08 15.30 24.66
CA ALA A 24 4.93 14.60 23.41
C ALA A 24 6.31 14.55 22.74
N GLU A 25 6.95 13.38 22.80
CA GLU A 25 8.19 13.11 22.09
C GLU A 25 7.86 13.36 20.61
N ALA A 26 8.41 14.43 20.06
CA ALA A 26 8.16 14.82 18.70
C ALA A 26 8.50 13.63 17.81
N ALA A 27 7.55 13.20 17.01
CA ALA A 27 7.75 12.10 16.07
C ALA A 27 9.06 12.34 15.30
N PRO A 28 9.92 11.33 15.12
CA PRO A 28 11.19 11.50 14.44
C PRO A 28 10.93 12.10 13.06
N ALA A 29 11.67 13.17 12.73
CA ALA A 29 11.57 13.81 11.43
C ALA A 29 11.74 12.76 10.32
N PRO A 30 10.97 12.81 9.23
CA PRO A 30 11.06 11.84 8.16
C PRO A 30 12.49 11.78 7.63
N GLN A 31 13.05 10.57 7.50
CA GLN A 31 14.43 10.34 7.05
C GLN A 31 14.68 10.88 5.63
N PHE A 32 13.62 11.04 4.86
CA PHE A 32 13.64 11.59 3.50
C PHE A 32 12.56 12.67 3.39
N PRO A 33 12.84 13.90 3.91
CA PRO A 33 11.88 14.98 3.78
C PRO A 33 11.72 15.31 2.30
N VAL A 34 10.52 15.07 1.77
CA VAL A 34 10.15 15.57 0.46
C VAL A 34 9.90 17.08 0.66
N SER A 35 10.71 17.91 0.02
CA SER A 35 10.46 19.37 0.04
C SER A 35 9.03 19.60 -0.46
N PRO A 36 8.21 20.38 0.26
CA PRO A 36 6.87 20.70 -0.20
C PRO A 36 6.95 21.32 -1.60
N PRO A 37 6.00 21.01 -2.50
CA PRO A 37 5.95 21.60 -3.82
C PRO A 37 5.78 23.12 -3.65
N GLY A 38 6.81 23.88 -3.94
CA GLY A 38 6.88 25.35 -3.72
C GLY A 38 8.23 25.86 -3.22
N GLN A 39 9.17 24.98 -2.87
CA GLN A 39 10.52 25.36 -2.48
C GLN A 39 11.63 24.81 -3.41
N ALA A 40 11.28 24.09 -4.44
CA ALA A 40 12.23 23.65 -5.46
C ALA A 40 11.66 24.04 -6.82
N ASP A 41 12.34 24.96 -7.48
CA ASP A 41 12.17 25.40 -8.84
C ASP A 41 10.91 26.23 -9.16
N ASP A 42 11.13 27.47 -9.59
CA ASP A 42 10.13 28.40 -10.19
C ASP A 42 9.38 27.78 -11.40
N ASP A 43 9.79 26.61 -11.88
CA ASP A 43 9.15 25.84 -12.96
C ASP A 43 7.94 24.99 -12.50
N ALA A 44 7.68 24.89 -11.18
CA ALA A 44 6.56 24.07 -10.68
C ALA A 44 5.20 24.81 -10.69
N ALA A 45 5.20 26.12 -10.82
CA ALA A 45 3.98 26.94 -10.82
C ALA A 45 3.02 26.66 -11.99
N PRO A 46 3.46 26.32 -13.22
CA PRO A 46 2.55 26.01 -14.31
C PRO A 46 1.82 24.69 -14.18
N LEU A 47 2.35 23.74 -13.37
CA LEU A 47 1.79 22.39 -13.22
C LEU A 47 0.52 22.34 -12.36
N MET A 48 0.25 23.41 -11.60
CA MET A 48 -0.91 23.48 -10.68
C MET A 48 -2.17 24.07 -11.31
N ALA A 49 -2.05 24.75 -12.46
CA ALA A 49 -3.15 25.55 -13.02
C ALA A 49 -4.32 24.74 -13.58
N ASP A 50 -4.14 23.44 -13.90
CA ASP A 50 -5.12 22.61 -14.58
C ASP A 50 -5.31 21.23 -13.94
N LEU A 51 -5.27 21.14 -12.60
CA LEU A 51 -5.58 19.88 -11.92
C LEU A 51 -7.09 19.64 -11.94
N PRO A 52 -7.56 18.45 -12.40
CA PRO A 52 -8.97 18.09 -12.30
C PRO A 52 -9.41 17.97 -10.84
N ALA A 53 -10.70 18.16 -10.58
CA ALA A 53 -11.25 17.85 -9.27
C ALA A 53 -11.00 16.35 -8.94
N LEU A 54 -10.85 16.03 -7.66
CA LEU A 54 -10.58 14.66 -7.21
C LEU A 54 -11.58 13.63 -7.77
N ALA A 55 -12.85 14.02 -7.93
CA ALA A 55 -13.89 13.15 -8.46
C ALA A 55 -13.70 12.83 -9.95
N ASP A 56 -13.05 13.71 -10.70
CA ASP A 56 -12.90 13.64 -12.15
C ASP A 56 -11.47 13.27 -12.57
N SER A 57 -10.55 13.07 -11.61
CA SER A 57 -9.12 12.86 -11.86
C SER A 57 -8.76 11.49 -12.45
N ASP A 58 -9.62 10.48 -12.29
CA ASP A 58 -9.29 9.09 -12.64
C ASP A 58 -8.89 8.90 -14.10
N SER A 59 -9.61 9.52 -15.03
CA SER A 59 -9.36 9.35 -16.48
C SER A 59 -8.03 9.97 -16.90
N GLU A 60 -7.76 11.19 -16.45
CA GLU A 60 -6.53 11.90 -16.79
C GLU A 60 -5.31 11.26 -16.13
N LEU A 61 -5.41 10.92 -14.82
CA LEU A 61 -4.34 10.24 -14.10
C LEU A 61 -4.03 8.87 -14.73
N ARG A 62 -5.07 8.09 -15.10
CA ARG A 62 -4.87 6.82 -15.79
C ARG A 62 -4.14 6.98 -17.11
N GLN A 63 -4.51 7.96 -17.94
CA GLN A 63 -3.81 8.25 -19.21
C GLN A 63 -2.36 8.66 -18.98
N SER A 64 -2.11 9.46 -17.97
CA SER A 64 -0.77 9.87 -17.59
C SER A 64 0.10 8.69 -17.13
N LEU A 65 -0.49 7.77 -16.34
CA LEU A 65 0.17 6.53 -15.92
C LEU A 65 0.47 5.60 -17.11
N ILE A 66 -0.45 5.50 -18.09
CA ILE A 66 -0.21 4.76 -19.34
C ILE A 66 1.00 5.33 -20.07
N GLY A 67 1.13 6.66 -20.10
CA GLY A 67 2.28 7.31 -20.71
C GLY A 67 3.62 7.02 -20.03
N ALA A 68 3.61 6.63 -18.74
CA ALA A 68 4.81 6.31 -17.95
C ALA A 68 5.10 4.81 -17.81
N MET A 69 4.10 3.94 -18.01
CA MET A 69 4.22 2.51 -17.73
C MET A 69 3.67 1.59 -18.83
N ASP A 70 3.16 2.14 -19.91
CA ASP A 70 2.38 1.45 -20.93
C ASP A 70 0.95 1.02 -20.51
N GLN A 71 0.12 0.78 -21.52
CA GLN A 71 -1.29 0.44 -21.32
C GLN A 71 -1.47 -0.95 -20.69
N VAL A 72 -0.71 -1.92 -21.16
CA VAL A 72 -0.88 -3.33 -20.75
C VAL A 72 -0.74 -3.52 -19.23
N PRO A 73 0.35 -3.06 -18.57
CA PRO A 73 0.47 -3.17 -17.12
C PRO A 73 -0.58 -2.34 -16.37
N ILE A 74 -0.93 -1.16 -16.85
CA ILE A 74 -1.96 -0.34 -16.19
C ILE A 74 -3.31 -1.05 -16.23
N ASP A 75 -3.71 -1.63 -17.35
CA ASP A 75 -4.96 -2.38 -17.46
C ASP A 75 -4.95 -3.67 -16.65
N ALA A 76 -3.80 -4.33 -16.54
CA ALA A 76 -3.66 -5.55 -15.76
C ALA A 76 -3.69 -5.31 -14.26
N PHE A 77 -3.00 -4.30 -13.76
CA PHE A 77 -2.71 -4.17 -12.33
C PHE A 77 -3.43 -3.01 -11.64
N LEU A 78 -3.78 -1.93 -12.33
CA LEU A 78 -4.43 -0.77 -11.71
C LEU A 78 -5.95 -0.99 -11.58
N VAL A 79 -6.51 -0.58 -10.43
CA VAL A 79 -7.96 -0.41 -10.29
C VAL A 79 -8.33 0.96 -10.81
N PRO A 80 -9.10 1.07 -11.92
CA PRO A 80 -9.25 2.33 -12.66
C PRO A 80 -10.25 3.33 -12.05
N GLN A 81 -10.86 3.01 -10.90
CA GLN A 81 -11.80 3.88 -10.20
C GLN A 81 -11.22 4.36 -8.88
N GLN A 82 -11.41 5.64 -8.57
CA GLN A 82 -10.96 6.27 -7.34
C GLN A 82 -9.44 6.08 -7.11
N ILE A 83 -8.65 6.24 -8.16
CA ILE A 83 -7.22 5.92 -8.18
C ILE A 83 -6.50 6.62 -7.02
N VAL A 84 -6.65 7.95 -6.90
CA VAL A 84 -6.01 8.74 -5.84
C VAL A 84 -6.43 8.25 -4.46
N ARG A 85 -7.73 8.12 -4.20
CA ARG A 85 -8.26 7.68 -2.90
C ARG A 85 -7.76 6.29 -2.51
N ARG A 86 -7.68 5.37 -3.47
CA ARG A 86 -7.15 4.02 -3.24
C ARG A 86 -5.65 4.03 -2.97
N PHE A 87 -4.92 4.90 -3.65
CA PHE A 87 -3.48 5.06 -3.40
C PHE A 87 -3.23 5.57 -1.99
N VAL A 88 -3.87 6.66 -1.58
CA VAL A 88 -3.79 7.18 -0.21
C VAL A 88 -4.19 6.11 0.80
N ALA A 89 -5.36 5.48 0.63
CA ALA A 89 -5.80 4.42 1.54
C ALA A 89 -4.83 3.22 1.59
N THR A 90 -4.15 2.89 0.49
CA THR A 90 -3.15 1.82 0.47
C THR A 90 -1.92 2.21 1.29
N ILE A 91 -1.43 3.43 1.14
CA ILE A 91 -0.24 3.93 1.86
C ILE A 91 -0.54 4.08 3.35
N ASP A 92 -1.68 4.69 3.70
CA ASP A 92 -2.10 4.91 5.09
C ASP A 92 -2.31 3.62 5.88
N ASN A 93 -2.49 2.49 5.19
CA ASN A 93 -2.71 1.19 5.82
C ASN A 93 -1.58 0.18 5.55
N LEU A 94 -0.38 0.65 5.20
CA LEU A 94 0.77 -0.25 4.96
C LEU A 94 1.22 -1.00 6.23
N ASP A 95 1.00 -0.43 7.40
CA ASP A 95 1.28 -1.03 8.70
C ASP A 95 0.15 -1.93 9.23
N ALA A 96 -1.03 -1.87 8.60
CA ALA A 96 -2.17 -2.67 9.01
C ALA A 96 -1.98 -4.16 8.64
N PRO A 97 -2.44 -5.12 9.48
CA PRO A 97 -2.30 -6.55 9.21
C PRO A 97 -2.98 -6.98 7.90
N SER A 98 -3.99 -6.24 7.45
CA SER A 98 -4.66 -6.48 6.18
C SER A 98 -5.34 -5.22 5.65
N LEU A 99 -5.26 -5.03 4.34
CA LEU A 99 -6.00 -3.98 3.63
C LEU A 99 -7.19 -4.60 2.89
N PRO A 100 -8.42 -4.14 3.15
CA PRO A 100 -9.61 -4.60 2.41
C PRO A 100 -9.45 -4.42 0.91
N MET A 101 -9.89 -5.41 0.12
CA MET A 101 -9.77 -5.40 -1.35
C MET A 101 -10.34 -4.15 -2.00
N ARG A 102 -11.44 -3.61 -1.45
CA ARG A 102 -12.08 -2.39 -1.96
C ARG A 102 -11.23 -1.12 -1.85
N LEU A 103 -10.21 -1.12 -0.97
CA LEU A 103 -9.32 0.03 -0.74
C LEU A 103 -7.99 -0.09 -1.50
N ARG A 104 -7.69 -1.24 -2.09
CA ARG A 104 -6.43 -1.44 -2.79
C ARG A 104 -6.39 -0.69 -4.11
N ALA A 105 -5.28 0.00 -4.37
CA ALA A 105 -5.01 0.65 -5.65
C ALA A 105 -4.68 -0.37 -6.75
N LEU A 106 -4.05 -1.48 -6.37
CA LEU A 106 -3.64 -2.52 -7.29
C LEU A 106 -4.53 -3.76 -7.16
N ARG A 107 -4.78 -4.41 -8.28
CA ARG A 107 -5.45 -5.71 -8.37
C ARG A 107 -4.54 -6.78 -7.77
N ARG A 108 -5.16 -7.83 -7.28
CA ARG A 108 -4.43 -9.01 -6.83
C ARG A 108 -3.78 -9.71 -8.04
N ILE A 109 -2.53 -10.12 -7.87
CA ILE A 109 -1.87 -10.98 -8.85
C ILE A 109 -2.55 -12.36 -8.83
N ASP A 110 -2.90 -12.87 -10.02
CA ASP A 110 -3.61 -14.12 -10.19
C ASP A 110 -2.77 -15.33 -9.78
N GLY A 111 -3.47 -16.45 -9.57
CA GLY A 111 -2.90 -17.72 -9.19
C GLY A 111 -2.77 -17.91 -7.67
N SER A 112 -2.70 -19.16 -7.24
CA SER A 112 -2.52 -19.54 -5.84
C SER A 112 -1.05 -19.65 -5.48
N PHE A 113 -0.71 -19.34 -4.25
CA PHE A 113 0.62 -19.65 -3.72
C PHE A 113 0.79 -21.17 -3.66
N ALA A 114 1.80 -21.68 -4.34
CA ALA A 114 2.06 -23.09 -4.46
C ALA A 114 3.21 -23.53 -3.55
N VAL A 115 2.97 -24.60 -2.81
CA VAL A 115 3.99 -25.33 -2.04
C VAL A 115 4.07 -26.76 -2.54
N GLN A 116 5.21 -27.37 -2.38
CA GLN A 116 5.44 -28.78 -2.70
C GLN A 116 6.03 -29.53 -1.50
N PRO A 117 5.63 -30.78 -1.25
CA PRO A 117 6.23 -31.56 -0.18
C PRO A 117 7.67 -31.90 -0.53
N VAL A 118 8.52 -31.87 0.48
CA VAL A 118 9.92 -32.33 0.38
C VAL A 118 10.06 -33.60 1.21
N THR A 119 10.57 -34.65 0.59
CA THR A 119 10.91 -35.87 1.30
C THR A 119 12.28 -35.68 1.96
N VAL A 120 12.27 -35.53 3.29
CA VAL A 120 13.49 -35.53 4.09
C VAL A 120 13.57 -36.89 4.79
N ALA A 121 14.67 -37.63 4.58
CA ALA A 121 14.91 -38.90 5.25
C ALA A 121 14.88 -38.65 6.79
N ASP A 122 14.15 -39.53 7.50
CA ASP A 122 14.02 -39.49 8.97
C ASP A 122 13.25 -38.31 9.59
N ALA A 123 12.56 -37.48 8.79
CA ALA A 123 11.69 -36.46 9.32
C ALA A 123 10.34 -37.06 9.76
N ALA A 124 9.93 -36.83 11.01
CA ALA A 124 8.65 -37.29 11.53
C ALA A 124 7.46 -36.52 10.93
N ASP A 125 7.67 -35.27 10.50
CA ASP A 125 6.64 -34.38 9.95
C ASP A 125 6.92 -34.04 8.48
N PRO A 126 5.86 -33.90 7.64
CA PRO A 126 6.01 -33.49 6.27
C PRO A 126 6.60 -32.07 6.18
N GLN A 127 7.72 -31.94 5.49
CA GLN A 127 8.33 -30.64 5.20
C GLN A 127 7.79 -30.09 3.88
N TRP A 128 7.64 -28.75 3.83
CA TRP A 128 7.10 -28.05 2.69
C TRP A 128 8.11 -27.06 2.14
N GLN A 129 8.23 -26.99 0.84
CA GLN A 129 9.06 -26.04 0.13
C GLN A 129 8.19 -25.15 -0.76
N ILE A 130 8.58 -23.87 -0.89
CA ILE A 130 7.95 -22.96 -1.84
C ILE A 130 8.22 -23.47 -3.26
N SER A 131 7.16 -23.68 -4.04
CA SER A 131 7.29 -24.14 -5.42
C SER A 131 8.03 -23.14 -6.29
N ALA A 132 8.92 -23.63 -7.16
CA ALA A 132 9.61 -22.84 -8.16
C ALA A 132 8.67 -22.14 -9.18
N SER A 133 7.40 -22.52 -9.22
CA SER A 133 6.39 -21.86 -10.07
C SER A 133 5.92 -20.50 -9.52
N ASN A 134 6.14 -20.19 -8.23
CA ASN A 134 5.65 -18.93 -7.65
C ASN A 134 6.25 -17.67 -8.29
N PRO A 135 7.56 -17.57 -8.60
CA PRO A 135 8.12 -16.39 -9.26
C PRO A 135 7.44 -16.07 -10.61
N ALA A 136 7.05 -17.07 -11.37
CA ALA A 136 6.38 -16.89 -12.66
C ALA A 136 5.07 -16.09 -12.56
N ARG A 137 4.37 -16.14 -11.42
CA ARG A 137 3.15 -15.36 -11.17
C ARG A 137 3.39 -13.85 -11.15
N TYR A 138 4.59 -13.46 -10.75
CA TYR A 138 4.96 -12.04 -10.61
C TYR A 138 5.71 -11.50 -11.83
N ALA A 139 6.02 -12.35 -12.82
CA ALA A 139 6.86 -11.97 -13.96
C ALA A 139 6.34 -10.71 -14.67
N GLY A 140 5.06 -10.67 -15.03
CA GLY A 140 4.49 -9.49 -15.68
C GLY A 140 4.45 -8.22 -14.82
N PHE A 141 4.30 -8.38 -13.50
CA PHE A 141 4.39 -7.24 -12.59
C PHE A 141 5.83 -6.71 -12.46
N VAL A 142 6.80 -7.61 -12.35
CA VAL A 142 8.22 -7.24 -12.30
C VAL A 142 8.65 -6.56 -13.60
N GLU A 143 8.25 -7.11 -14.75
CA GLU A 143 8.51 -6.49 -16.06
C GLU A 143 7.92 -5.09 -16.14
N ALA A 144 6.68 -4.88 -15.71
CA ALA A 144 6.04 -3.57 -15.67
C ALA A 144 6.83 -2.55 -14.83
N VAL A 145 7.36 -2.97 -13.68
CA VAL A 145 8.18 -2.11 -12.81
C VAL A 145 9.53 -1.81 -13.45
N GLN A 146 10.14 -2.77 -14.14
CA GLN A 146 11.44 -2.59 -14.80
C GLN A 146 11.36 -1.66 -16.01
N LEU A 147 10.22 -1.65 -16.71
CA LEU A 147 10.00 -0.80 -17.89
C LEU A 147 9.44 0.58 -17.54
N ALA A 148 9.08 0.83 -16.28
CA ALA A 148 8.50 2.09 -15.85
C ALA A 148 9.47 3.26 -16.01
N ASP A 149 8.99 4.35 -16.61
CA ASP A 149 9.70 5.63 -16.68
C ASP A 149 9.59 6.33 -15.31
N VAL A 150 10.62 6.15 -14.48
CA VAL A 150 10.66 6.66 -13.10
C VAL A 150 10.62 8.20 -13.08
N GLU A 151 11.29 8.87 -14.02
CA GLU A 151 11.30 10.33 -14.07
C GLU A 151 9.90 10.87 -14.34
N ARG A 152 9.20 10.27 -15.28
CA ARG A 152 7.81 10.61 -15.59
C ARG A 152 6.86 10.30 -14.43
N LEU A 153 7.05 9.19 -13.74
CA LEU A 153 6.28 8.88 -12.53
C LEU A 153 6.48 9.92 -11.41
N VAL A 154 7.72 10.40 -11.22
CA VAL A 154 8.01 11.47 -10.24
C VAL A 154 7.31 12.78 -10.65
N GLN A 155 7.33 13.13 -11.93
CA GLN A 155 6.62 14.32 -12.44
C GLN A 155 5.11 14.20 -12.21
N LEU A 156 4.53 13.01 -12.47
CA LEU A 156 3.13 12.75 -12.19
C LEU A 156 2.81 12.86 -10.71
N TYR A 157 3.62 12.27 -9.85
CA TYR A 157 3.46 12.39 -8.41
C TYR A 157 3.46 13.86 -7.97
N ARG A 158 4.41 14.68 -8.44
CA ARG A 158 4.47 16.11 -8.13
C ARG A 158 3.24 16.86 -8.62
N ARG A 159 2.78 16.58 -9.84
CA ARG A 159 1.58 17.21 -10.42
C ARG A 159 0.32 16.91 -9.60
N TYR A 160 0.11 15.64 -9.24
CA TYR A 160 -1.10 15.20 -8.53
C TYR A 160 -0.98 15.27 -7.01
N TYR A 161 0.16 15.73 -6.48
CA TYR A 161 0.41 15.81 -5.04
C TYR A 161 -0.70 16.50 -4.25
N PRO A 162 -1.29 17.63 -4.71
CA PRO A 162 -2.40 18.27 -3.99
C PRO A 162 -3.64 17.41 -3.82
N LEU A 163 -3.83 16.38 -4.64
CA LEU A 163 -4.95 15.45 -4.53
C LEU A 163 -4.66 14.28 -3.57
N PHE A 164 -3.41 14.10 -3.14
CA PHE A 164 -3.02 13.07 -2.18
C PHE A 164 -3.09 13.58 -0.72
N GLN A 165 -3.29 14.85 -0.49
CA GLN A 165 -3.51 15.49 0.81
C GLN A 165 -4.99 15.43 1.20
#